data_0bcfb3358d677f2930ab7ddcf188cf3d
#
_entry.id   0bcfb3358d677f2930ab7ddcf188cf3d
#
_cell.length_a   1.000
_cell.length_b   1.000
_cell.length_c   1.000
_cell.angle_alpha   90.00
_cell.angle_beta   90.00
_cell.angle_gamma   90.00
#
_symmetry.space_group_name_H-M   'P 1'
#
loop_
_entity.id
_entity.type
_entity.pdbx_description
1 polymer ?
#
loop_
_entity_poly.entity_id
_entity_poly.type
_entity_poly.pdbx_seq_one_letter_code
_entity_poly.pdbx_strand_id
1 'polypeptide(L)'
;MNKNVLIVEDSRAMRGLIRATVEQMPGFLTHEAGSGFEALKALPKHQYDLIITDINMPDINGLELISFVKNHPQYKNIPLIVVSTERSEEDRKRGMSLGASGYLVKPFKGDELQELVKKVLGT
;
A
#
# COMPACT_ATOMS: atom_id res chain seq x y z
N MET A 1 -7.45 6.52 -18.40
CA MET A 1 -7.46 5.14 -17.90
C MET A 1 -7.47 5.12 -16.39
N ASN A 2 -8.21 4.19 -15.82
CA ASN A 2 -8.31 4.09 -14.36
C ASN A 2 -7.12 3.34 -13.78
N LYS A 3 -6.69 3.79 -12.61
CA LYS A 3 -5.67 3.10 -11.79
C LYS A 3 -6.37 2.45 -10.60
N ASN A 4 -6.15 1.17 -10.43
CA ASN A 4 -6.72 0.41 -9.30
C ASN A 4 -5.72 0.30 -8.18
N VAL A 5 -6.09 0.77 -7.00
CA VAL A 5 -5.22 0.78 -5.82
C VAL A 5 -5.84 -0.09 -4.73
N LEU A 6 -5.07 -1.03 -4.21
CA LEU A 6 -5.47 -1.82 -3.05
C LEU A 6 -4.91 -1.18 -1.79
N ILE A 7 -5.79 -0.85 -0.86
CA ILE A 7 -5.42 -0.24 0.41
C ILE A 7 -5.58 -1.29 1.51
N VAL A 8 -4.49 -1.62 2.19
CA VAL A 8 -4.47 -2.63 3.24
C VAL A 8 -4.16 -1.93 4.57
N GLU A 9 -5.15 -1.81 5.42
CA GLU A 9 -5.05 -1.06 6.67
C GLU A 9 -6.13 -1.55 7.63
N ASP A 10 -5.75 -1.96 8.83
CA ASP A 10 -6.72 -2.49 9.80
C ASP A 10 -7.52 -1.39 10.52
N SER A 11 -6.98 -0.17 10.63
CA SER A 11 -7.74 0.95 11.18
C SER A 11 -8.73 1.45 10.14
N ARG A 12 -10.02 1.35 10.45
CA ARG A 12 -11.07 1.82 9.54
C ARG A 12 -10.93 3.32 9.24
N ALA A 13 -10.62 4.11 10.25
CA ALA A 13 -10.47 5.56 10.08
C ALA A 13 -9.30 5.90 9.16
N MET A 14 -8.16 5.26 9.37
CA MET A 14 -6.98 5.49 8.55
C MET A 14 -7.21 4.97 7.12
N ARG A 15 -7.84 3.82 6.99
CA ARG A 15 -8.14 3.25 5.67
C ARG A 15 -9.04 4.19 4.87
N GLY A 16 -10.05 4.77 5.53
CA GLY A 16 -10.92 5.75 4.89
C GLY A 16 -10.20 7.03 4.49
N LEU A 17 -9.26 7.48 5.33
CA LEU A 17 -8.46 8.66 5.03
C LEU A 17 -7.57 8.43 3.80
N ILE A 18 -6.88 7.30 3.75
CA ILE A 18 -6.03 6.95 2.62
C ILE A 18 -6.89 6.87 1.34
N ARG A 19 -8.02 6.19 1.44
CA ARG A 19 -8.95 6.06 0.31
C ARG A 19 -9.38 7.43 -0.22
N ALA A 20 -9.88 8.29 0.66
CA ALA A 20 -10.35 9.62 0.26
C ALA A 20 -9.23 10.43 -0.39
N THR A 21 -8.03 10.35 0.18
CA THR A 21 -6.87 11.09 -0.34
C THR A 21 -6.50 10.61 -1.74
N VAL A 22 -6.47 9.30 -1.95
CA VAL A 22 -6.13 8.73 -3.26
C VAL A 22 -7.22 9.05 -4.29
N GLU A 23 -8.47 8.94 -3.89
CA GLU A 23 -9.60 9.15 -4.81
C GLU A 23 -9.81 10.61 -5.20
N GLN A 24 -9.16 11.55 -4.52
CA GLN A 24 -9.12 12.95 -4.97
C GLN A 24 -8.38 13.09 -6.30
N MET A 25 -7.49 12.17 -6.60
CA MET A 25 -6.77 12.20 -7.88
C MET A 25 -7.63 11.58 -8.98
N PRO A 26 -7.81 12.29 -10.11
CA PRO A 26 -8.67 11.78 -11.18
C PRO A 26 -8.21 10.42 -11.72
N GLY A 27 -9.16 9.52 -11.90
CA GLY A 27 -8.89 8.22 -12.48
C GLY A 27 -8.41 7.16 -11.50
N PHE A 28 -8.31 7.47 -10.21
CA PHE A 28 -7.90 6.50 -9.21
C PHE A 28 -9.13 5.86 -8.56
N LEU A 29 -9.16 4.52 -8.59
CA LEU A 29 -10.19 3.72 -7.93
C LEU A 29 -9.53 2.92 -6.82
N THR A 30 -10.19 2.83 -5.68
CA THR A 30 -9.62 2.14 -4.52
C THR A 30 -10.43 0.91 -4.15
N HIS A 31 -9.73 -0.08 -3.63
CA HIS A 31 -10.31 -1.29 -3.05
C HIS A 31 -9.70 -1.44 -1.66
N GLU A 32 -10.50 -1.84 -0.69
CA GLU A 32 -10.07 -1.87 0.70
C GLU A 32 -9.93 -3.30 1.22
N ALA A 33 -8.90 -3.50 2.03
CA ALA A 33 -8.70 -4.73 2.79
C ALA A 33 -8.35 -4.34 4.21
N GLY A 34 -9.05 -4.91 5.18
CA GLY A 34 -8.86 -4.60 6.59
C GLY A 34 -7.81 -5.45 7.29
N SER A 35 -7.18 -6.36 6.56
CA SER A 35 -6.15 -7.24 7.13
C SER A 35 -5.30 -7.82 6.01
N GLY A 36 -4.20 -8.46 6.38
CA GLY A 36 -3.34 -9.14 5.41
C GLY A 36 -4.06 -10.29 4.72
N PHE A 37 -4.86 -11.06 5.44
CA PHE A 37 -5.65 -12.13 4.82
C PHE A 37 -6.65 -11.59 3.81
N GLU A 38 -7.33 -10.49 4.15
CA GLU A 38 -8.25 -9.88 3.20
C GLU A 38 -7.52 -9.40 1.95
N ALA A 39 -6.30 -8.89 2.11
CA ALA A 39 -5.48 -8.48 0.98
C ALA A 39 -5.16 -9.66 0.07
N LEU A 40 -4.79 -10.80 0.65
CA LEU A 40 -4.52 -12.01 -0.13
C LEU A 40 -5.74 -12.48 -0.91
N LYS A 41 -6.92 -12.36 -0.32
CA LYS A 41 -8.17 -12.70 -1.00
C LYS A 41 -8.53 -11.70 -2.09
N ALA A 42 -8.15 -10.44 -1.91
CA ALA A 42 -8.47 -9.38 -2.86
C ALA A 42 -7.58 -9.40 -4.10
N LEU A 43 -6.34 -9.84 -3.96
CA LEU A 43 -5.36 -9.79 -5.04
C LEU A 43 -5.83 -10.42 -6.35
N PRO A 44 -6.46 -11.62 -6.36
CA PRO A 44 -6.89 -12.21 -7.63
C PRO A 44 -8.17 -11.59 -8.21
N LYS A 45 -8.83 -10.70 -7.50
CA LYS A 45 -10.12 -10.14 -7.96
C LYS A 45 -10.00 -9.04 -8.99
N HIS A 46 -8.87 -8.32 -8.99
CA HIS A 46 -8.63 -7.19 -9.90
C HIS A 46 -7.16 -7.18 -10.30
N GLN A 47 -6.88 -6.42 -11.36
CA GLN A 47 -5.49 -6.10 -11.69
C GLN A 47 -5.16 -4.76 -11.04
N TYR A 48 -4.28 -4.79 -10.04
CA TYR A 48 -3.93 -3.59 -9.28
C TYR A 48 -2.71 -2.91 -9.87
N ASP A 49 -2.74 -1.60 -9.87
CA ASP A 49 -1.61 -0.76 -10.31
C ASP A 49 -0.72 -0.37 -9.15
N LEU A 50 -1.24 -0.48 -7.92
CA LEU A 50 -0.53 -0.07 -6.71
C LEU A 50 -1.13 -0.76 -5.50
N ILE A 51 -0.29 -1.09 -4.53
CA ILE A 51 -0.73 -1.55 -3.21
C ILE A 51 -0.19 -0.56 -2.18
N ILE A 52 -1.06 -0.09 -1.28
CA ILE A 52 -0.66 0.72 -0.13
C ILE A 52 -0.98 -0.11 1.11
N THR A 53 0.02 -0.36 1.94
CA THR A 53 -0.16 -1.21 3.12
C THR A 53 0.49 -0.64 4.36
N ASP A 54 -0.13 -0.89 5.52
CA ASP A 54 0.51 -0.68 6.81
C ASP A 54 1.43 -1.87 7.12
N ILE A 55 2.33 -1.70 8.06
CA ILE A 55 3.19 -2.78 8.55
C ILE A 55 2.48 -3.54 9.67
N ASN A 56 1.92 -2.82 10.65
CA ASN A 56 1.37 -3.43 11.85
C ASN A 56 -0.08 -3.84 11.66
N MET A 57 -0.29 -5.12 11.39
CA MET A 57 -1.61 -5.73 11.26
C MET A 57 -1.64 -7.02 12.06
N PRO A 58 -2.82 -7.40 12.60
CA PRO A 58 -2.89 -8.49 13.59
C PRO A 58 -2.62 -9.89 13.04
N ASP A 59 -2.82 -10.12 11.76
CA ASP A 59 -2.68 -11.47 11.16
C ASP A 59 -1.37 -11.61 10.37
N ILE A 60 -1.29 -10.96 9.23
CA ILE A 60 -0.09 -10.93 8.40
C ILE A 60 0.39 -9.48 8.37
N ASN A 61 1.62 -9.22 8.81
CA ASN A 61 2.11 -7.85 8.81
C ASN A 61 2.48 -7.40 7.38
N GLY A 62 2.67 -6.09 7.22
CA GLY A 62 2.96 -5.53 5.92
C GLY A 62 4.26 -6.03 5.30
N LEU A 63 5.27 -6.35 6.11
CA LEU A 63 6.54 -6.89 5.60
C LEU A 63 6.34 -8.26 4.99
N GLU A 64 5.52 -9.09 5.63
CA GLU A 64 5.18 -10.41 5.09
C GLU A 64 4.37 -10.28 3.81
N LEU A 65 3.45 -9.32 3.75
CA LEU A 65 2.66 -9.06 2.55
C LEU A 65 3.56 -8.62 1.39
N ILE A 66 4.53 -7.74 1.64
CA ILE A 66 5.50 -7.31 0.62
C ILE A 66 6.24 -8.52 0.09
N SER A 67 6.73 -9.37 0.98
CA SER A 67 7.46 -10.57 0.58
C SER A 67 6.61 -11.49 -0.29
N PHE A 68 5.36 -11.70 0.11
CA PHE A 68 4.43 -12.53 -0.68
C PHE A 68 4.25 -11.96 -2.09
N VAL A 69 3.95 -10.66 -2.18
CA VAL A 69 3.69 -10.00 -3.47
C VAL A 69 4.92 -10.05 -4.36
N LYS A 70 6.08 -9.72 -3.81
CA LYS A 70 7.31 -9.61 -4.60
C LYS A 70 7.87 -10.97 -5.03
N ASN A 71 7.46 -12.04 -4.36
CA ASN A 71 7.86 -13.39 -4.75
C ASN A 71 6.80 -14.12 -5.57
N HIS A 72 5.66 -13.47 -5.86
CA HIS A 72 4.58 -14.10 -6.62
C HIS A 72 4.67 -13.70 -8.09
N PRO A 73 4.68 -14.67 -9.02
CA PRO A 73 4.85 -14.37 -10.45
C PRO A 73 3.84 -13.39 -11.03
N GLN A 74 2.60 -13.43 -10.55
CA GLN A 74 1.54 -12.53 -11.05
C GLN A 74 1.60 -11.14 -10.44
N TYR A 75 2.13 -10.99 -9.22
CA TYR A 75 2.02 -9.74 -8.45
C TYR A 75 3.33 -9.00 -8.27
N LYS A 76 4.46 -9.63 -8.57
CA LYS A 76 5.79 -9.09 -8.27
C LYS A 76 6.06 -7.71 -8.90
N ASN A 77 5.37 -7.38 -9.97
CA ASN A 77 5.59 -6.10 -10.66
C ASN A 77 4.68 -4.98 -10.17
N ILE A 78 3.77 -5.28 -9.22
CA ILE A 78 2.90 -4.25 -8.65
C ILE A 78 3.72 -3.41 -7.68
N PRO A 79 3.84 -2.09 -7.90
CA PRO A 79 4.53 -1.22 -6.94
C PRO A 79 3.77 -1.19 -5.61
N LEU A 80 4.51 -1.02 -4.52
CA LEU A 80 3.95 -1.11 -3.18
C LEU A 80 4.50 0.00 -2.31
N ILE A 81 3.61 0.74 -1.66
CA ILE A 81 3.96 1.80 -0.72
C ILE A 81 3.59 1.34 0.69
N VAL A 82 4.51 1.54 1.63
CA VAL A 82 4.25 1.29 3.06
C VAL A 82 3.87 2.61 3.72
N VAL A 83 2.76 2.61 4.47
CA VAL A 83 2.33 3.76 5.27
C VAL A 83 2.22 3.27 6.71
N SER A 84 3.07 3.76 7.61
CA SER A 84 3.17 3.21 8.96
C SER A 84 3.56 4.25 9.99
N THR A 85 3.19 3.98 11.26
CA THR A 85 3.68 4.77 12.39
C THR A 85 5.12 4.41 12.76
N GLU A 86 5.65 3.33 12.20
CA GLU A 86 7.01 2.88 12.49
C GLU A 86 8.04 3.84 11.94
N ARG A 87 8.83 4.43 12.85
CA ARG A 87 9.87 5.41 12.50
C ARG A 87 11.26 4.80 12.47
N SER A 88 11.36 3.49 12.75
CA SER A 88 12.63 2.81 12.79
C SER A 88 13.27 2.76 11.40
N GLU A 89 14.52 3.21 11.31
CA GLU A 89 15.30 3.08 10.08
C GLU A 89 15.46 1.62 9.69
N GLU A 90 15.52 0.74 10.67
CA GLU A 90 15.64 -0.69 10.43
C GLU A 90 14.42 -1.23 9.72
N ASP A 91 13.21 -0.88 10.19
CA ASP A 91 11.98 -1.34 9.55
C ASP A 91 11.82 -0.77 8.16
N ARG A 92 12.21 0.50 7.98
CA ARG A 92 12.20 1.13 6.67
C ARG A 92 13.14 0.40 5.72
N LYS A 93 14.35 0.12 6.16
CA LYS A 93 15.34 -0.61 5.35
C LYS A 93 14.83 -2.00 4.98
N ARG A 94 14.19 -2.68 5.93
CA ARG A 94 13.64 -4.01 5.67
C ARG A 94 12.54 -3.95 4.61
N GLY A 95 11.60 -3.00 4.74
CA GLY A 95 10.56 -2.82 3.75
C GLY A 95 11.12 -2.54 2.36
N MET A 96 12.06 -1.62 2.28
CA MET A 96 12.67 -1.28 1.00
C MET A 96 13.48 -2.43 0.43
N SER A 97 14.21 -3.17 1.25
CA SER A 97 15.00 -4.32 0.77
C SER A 97 14.11 -5.47 0.31
N LEU A 98 12.90 -5.58 0.85
CA LEU A 98 11.94 -6.59 0.39
C LEU A 98 11.26 -6.20 -0.92
N GLY A 99 11.41 -4.96 -1.36
CA GLY A 99 10.91 -4.52 -2.65
C GLY A 99 9.84 -3.44 -2.60
N ALA A 100 9.61 -2.80 -1.45
CA ALA A 100 8.71 -1.66 -1.39
C ALA A 100 9.24 -0.53 -2.26
N SER A 101 8.32 0.17 -2.92
CA SER A 101 8.67 1.28 -3.82
C SER A 101 8.72 2.62 -3.09
N GLY A 102 8.08 2.71 -1.93
CA GLY A 102 8.06 3.93 -1.14
C GLY A 102 7.63 3.65 0.30
N TYR A 103 7.94 4.60 1.18
CA TYR A 103 7.65 4.49 2.60
C TYR A 103 7.21 5.86 3.11
N LEU A 104 6.06 5.92 3.77
CA LEU A 104 5.51 7.16 4.31
C LEU A 104 5.15 6.96 5.78
N VAL A 105 5.64 7.86 6.64
CA VAL A 105 5.42 7.77 8.10
C VAL A 105 4.16 8.53 8.48
N LYS A 106 3.30 7.91 9.27
CA LYS A 106 2.11 8.56 9.85
C LYS A 106 2.50 9.41 11.06
N PRO A 107 1.87 10.56 11.31
CA PRO A 107 0.87 11.19 10.45
C PRO A 107 1.51 11.84 9.22
N PHE A 108 0.78 11.86 8.13
CA PHE A 108 1.24 12.46 6.87
C PHE A 108 0.20 13.45 6.37
N LYS A 109 0.62 14.33 5.47
CA LYS A 109 -0.30 15.23 4.77
C LYS A 109 -0.82 14.54 3.50
N GLY A 110 -2.05 14.86 3.10
CA GLY A 110 -2.64 14.25 1.90
C GLY A 110 -1.80 14.46 0.65
N ASP A 111 -1.24 15.66 0.48
CA ASP A 111 -0.39 15.95 -0.67
C ASP A 111 0.90 15.11 -0.67
N GLU A 112 1.43 14.79 0.49
CA GLU A 112 2.61 13.92 0.59
C GLU A 112 2.30 12.52 0.05
N LEU A 113 1.16 11.98 0.41
CA LEU A 113 0.74 10.67 -0.10
C LEU A 113 0.50 10.72 -1.60
N GLN A 114 -0.20 11.75 -2.08
CA GLN A 114 -0.49 11.90 -3.50
C GLN A 114 0.78 12.02 -4.34
N GLU A 115 1.74 12.81 -3.86
CA GLU A 115 3.02 12.96 -4.57
C GLU A 115 3.79 11.65 -4.62
N LEU A 116 3.79 10.90 -3.51
CA LEU A 116 4.47 9.60 -3.47
C LEU A 116 3.82 8.61 -4.43
N VAL A 117 2.49 8.58 -4.48
CA VAL A 117 1.76 7.72 -5.41
C VAL A 117 2.15 8.06 -6.85
N LYS A 118 2.14 9.33 -7.20
CA LYS A 118 2.51 9.75 -8.56
C LYS A 118 3.95 9.40 -8.90
N LYS A 119 4.86 9.62 -7.96
CA LYS A 119 6.28 9.29 -8.16
C LYS A 119 6.47 7.80 -8.39
N VAL A 120 5.83 6.98 -7.58
CA VAL A 120 5.95 5.52 -7.67
C VAL A 120 5.37 5.00 -8.99
N LEU A 121 4.27 5.59 -9.45
CA LEU A 121 3.63 5.20 -10.70
C LEU A 121 4.23 5.87 -11.94
N GLY A 122 5.15 6.80 -11.77
CA GLY A 122 5.79 7.49 -12.89
C GLY A 122 4.91 8.50 -13.61
N THR A 123 3.95 9.08 -12.88
CA THR A 123 3.03 10.06 -13.47
C THR A 123 3.19 11.47 -12.96
#